data_1677de07df40445a70b94e04459e4b6e
#
_entry.id   1677de07df40445a70b94e04459e4b6e
#
_cell.length_a   1.000
_cell.length_b   1.000
_cell.length_c   1.000
_cell.angle_alpha   90.00
_cell.angle_beta   90.00
_cell.angle_gamma   90.00
#
_symmetry.space_group_name_H-M   'P 1'
#
loop_
_entity.id
_entity.type
_entity.pdbx_description
1 polymer ?
#
loop_
_entity_poly.entity_id
_entity_poly.type
_entity_poly.pdbx_seq_one_letter_code
_entity_poly.pdbx_strand_id
1 'polypeptide(L)'
;MTEDDPRPQVVGVDATQRSYDAVADRYAREFGDELADKPVDRALYAMFAELVQALHPTAAVADVGCGPGHVTAHLAELGLEVVGVDASPGMIAVACRSHPGLRFEVGTFAALPANDGELSGAVAPYSIIHLDRDGRRAAAAELGRVIRPRGWLLVAFHVSDAEHPVGTVRHLAEWWGHEVSLDFHFLDPTEVAADLAAAGFTLVSRTDREPWPGVEHPSRRSYLLLRRDPA
;
A
#
# COMPACT_ATOMS: atom_id res chain seq x y z
N MET A 1 -28.38 1.98 -27.92
CA MET A 1 -27.79 0.68 -27.65
C MET A 1 -26.40 1.00 -27.09
N THR A 2 -26.31 1.13 -25.79
CA THR A 2 -25.02 1.33 -25.05
C THR A 2 -24.47 -0.05 -24.75
N GLU A 3 -23.32 -0.37 -25.35
CA GLU A 3 -22.59 -1.61 -25.07
C GLU A 3 -22.15 -1.59 -23.60
N ASP A 4 -22.66 -2.57 -22.88
CA ASP A 4 -22.25 -2.91 -21.51
C ASP A 4 -20.84 -3.52 -21.61
N ASP A 5 -19.83 -2.81 -21.10
CA ASP A 5 -18.43 -3.27 -21.02
C ASP A 5 -18.30 -4.24 -19.82
N PRO A 6 -18.15 -5.54 -20.04
CA PRO A 6 -18.04 -6.51 -18.94
C PRO A 6 -16.62 -6.57 -18.39
N ARG A 7 -16.19 -5.52 -17.66
CA ARG A 7 -15.02 -5.66 -16.80
C ARG A 7 -15.35 -6.59 -15.63
N PRO A 8 -14.52 -7.59 -15.30
CA PRO A 8 -14.77 -8.48 -14.17
C PRO A 8 -14.83 -7.66 -12.89
N GLN A 9 -16.00 -7.62 -12.26
CA GLN A 9 -16.15 -7.06 -10.92
C GLN A 9 -15.41 -7.95 -9.93
N VAL A 10 -14.33 -7.45 -9.34
CA VAL A 10 -13.62 -8.11 -8.23
C VAL A 10 -14.49 -7.91 -6.99
N VAL A 11 -15.20 -8.96 -6.60
CA VAL A 11 -16.27 -8.94 -5.57
C VAL A 11 -15.80 -8.45 -4.19
N GLY A 12 -14.49 -8.36 -3.91
CA GLY A 12 -13.94 -7.90 -2.63
C GLY A 12 -13.61 -6.40 -2.55
N VAL A 13 -13.26 -5.76 -3.66
CA VAL A 13 -12.80 -4.36 -3.68
C VAL A 13 -13.91 -3.40 -3.27
N ASP A 14 -15.14 -3.60 -3.73
CA ASP A 14 -16.27 -2.73 -3.41
C ASP A 14 -16.62 -2.69 -1.91
N ALA A 15 -16.51 -3.80 -1.19
CA ALA A 15 -16.81 -3.85 0.25
C ALA A 15 -15.72 -3.14 1.06
N THR A 16 -14.45 -3.38 0.75
CA THR A 16 -13.30 -2.70 1.38
C THR A 16 -13.35 -1.21 1.13
N GLN A 17 -13.60 -0.78 -0.12
CA GLN A 17 -13.75 0.62 -0.49
C GLN A 17 -14.84 1.31 0.33
N ARG A 18 -16.07 0.77 0.34
CA ARG A 18 -17.21 1.34 1.11
C ARG A 18 -16.92 1.42 2.60
N SER A 19 -16.21 0.42 3.14
CA SER A 19 -15.82 0.40 4.54
C SER A 19 -14.88 1.55 4.88
N TYR A 20 -13.86 1.78 4.07
CA TYR A 20 -12.93 2.90 4.25
C TYR A 20 -13.59 4.26 3.97
N ASP A 21 -14.52 4.36 3.02
CA ASP A 21 -15.32 5.58 2.81
C ASP A 21 -16.09 5.98 4.07
N ALA A 22 -16.70 4.99 4.76
CA ALA A 22 -17.48 5.24 5.95
C ALA A 22 -16.65 5.75 7.14
N VAL A 23 -15.38 5.41 7.24
CA VAL A 23 -14.52 5.75 8.38
C VAL A 23 -13.42 6.76 8.06
N ALA A 24 -13.35 7.29 6.83
CA ALA A 24 -12.22 8.05 6.32
C ALA A 24 -11.81 9.25 7.22
N ASP A 25 -12.74 10.09 7.62
CA ASP A 25 -12.44 11.25 8.47
C ASP A 25 -11.95 10.84 9.87
N ARG A 26 -12.47 9.75 10.43
CA ARG A 26 -12.03 9.26 11.73
C ARG A 26 -10.67 8.57 11.61
N TYR A 27 -10.47 7.77 10.57
CA TYR A 27 -9.21 7.14 10.27
C TYR A 27 -8.06 8.15 10.17
N ALA A 28 -8.29 9.26 9.48
CA ALA A 28 -7.29 10.32 9.38
C ALA A 28 -6.94 10.98 10.72
N ARG A 29 -7.91 11.15 11.60
CA ARG A 29 -7.66 11.69 12.96
C ARG A 29 -6.87 10.73 13.85
N GLU A 30 -7.10 9.44 13.71
CA GLU A 30 -6.44 8.42 14.55
C GLU A 30 -5.04 8.06 14.04
N PHE A 31 -4.84 8.06 12.71
CA PHE A 31 -3.60 7.55 12.09
C PHE A 31 -2.81 8.57 11.27
N GLY A 32 -3.32 9.80 11.10
CA GLY A 32 -2.67 10.82 10.26
C GLY A 32 -1.23 11.15 10.71
N ASP A 33 -0.96 11.09 12.00
CA ASP A 33 0.34 11.42 12.59
C ASP A 33 1.14 10.16 13.02
N GLU A 34 0.68 8.95 12.69
CA GLU A 34 1.24 7.71 13.22
C GLU A 34 2.74 7.49 12.92
N LEU A 35 3.25 8.09 11.84
CA LEU A 35 4.66 7.99 11.49
C LEU A 35 5.59 8.69 12.49
N ALA A 36 5.10 9.65 13.28
CA ALA A 36 5.90 10.33 14.30
C ALA A 36 6.53 9.34 15.28
N ASP A 37 5.78 8.31 15.67
CA ASP A 37 6.19 7.30 16.64
C ASP A 37 6.70 5.99 16.00
N LYS A 38 6.89 5.96 14.66
CA LYS A 38 7.36 4.79 13.92
C LYS A 38 8.74 5.00 13.28
N PRO A 39 9.83 5.01 14.05
CA PRO A 39 11.16 5.34 13.54
C PRO A 39 11.70 4.34 12.51
N VAL A 40 11.34 3.06 12.59
CA VAL A 40 11.76 2.05 11.61
C VAL A 40 11.07 2.30 10.27
N ASP A 41 9.78 2.61 10.27
CA ASP A 41 9.02 2.92 9.05
C ASP A 41 9.63 4.15 8.36
N ARG A 42 9.89 5.24 9.12
CA ARG A 42 10.56 6.44 8.56
C ARG A 42 11.94 6.13 7.98
N ALA A 43 12.74 5.29 8.65
CA ALA A 43 14.07 4.92 8.15
C ALA A 43 13.97 4.10 6.84
N LEU A 44 12.99 3.21 6.72
CA LEU A 44 12.76 2.43 5.50
C LEU A 44 12.27 3.32 4.34
N TYR A 45 11.40 4.31 4.60
CA TYR A 45 11.00 5.29 3.58
C TYR A 45 12.17 6.18 3.16
N ALA A 46 13.03 6.61 4.09
CA ALA A 46 14.23 7.39 3.76
C ALA A 46 15.19 6.58 2.88
N MET A 47 15.46 5.32 3.23
CA MET A 47 16.25 4.40 2.41
C MET A 47 15.65 4.22 1.01
N PHE A 48 14.32 4.01 0.92
CA PHE A 48 13.62 3.90 -0.35
C PHE A 48 13.79 5.17 -1.19
N ALA A 49 13.64 6.34 -0.59
CA ALA A 49 13.81 7.61 -1.28
C ALA A 49 15.23 7.79 -1.85
N GLU A 50 16.27 7.48 -1.07
CA GLU A 50 17.67 7.52 -1.53
C GLU A 50 17.90 6.57 -2.71
N LEU A 51 17.35 5.36 -2.67
CA LEU A 51 17.50 4.37 -3.75
C LEU A 51 16.81 4.80 -5.05
N VAL A 52 15.62 5.40 -4.95
CA VAL A 52 14.89 5.94 -6.11
C VAL A 52 15.65 7.13 -6.71
N GLN A 53 16.05 8.10 -5.88
CA GLN A 53 16.75 9.32 -6.32
C GLN A 53 18.10 9.01 -6.97
N ALA A 54 18.81 7.99 -6.47
CA ALA A 54 20.09 7.56 -7.05
C ALA A 54 19.96 7.05 -8.50
N LEU A 55 18.78 6.54 -8.87
CA LEU A 55 18.54 6.01 -10.22
C LEU A 55 17.81 7.00 -11.12
N HIS A 56 16.86 7.73 -10.56
CA HIS A 56 15.93 8.57 -11.32
C HIS A 56 15.50 9.80 -10.50
N PRO A 57 16.31 10.88 -10.46
CA PRO A 57 16.07 12.03 -9.58
C PRO A 57 14.74 12.78 -9.78
N THR A 58 14.10 12.60 -10.95
CA THR A 58 12.88 13.35 -11.33
C THR A 58 11.69 12.46 -11.66
N ALA A 59 11.81 11.15 -11.43
CA ALA A 59 10.72 10.27 -11.80
C ALA A 59 9.75 10.01 -10.64
N ALA A 60 8.46 9.96 -10.97
CA ALA A 60 7.39 9.78 -10.02
C ALA A 60 7.42 8.41 -9.32
N VAL A 61 6.98 8.38 -8.07
CA VAL A 61 6.67 7.17 -7.30
C VAL A 61 5.19 7.16 -6.92
N ALA A 62 4.64 5.97 -6.66
CA ALA A 62 3.29 5.83 -6.15
C ALA A 62 3.30 5.38 -4.67
N ASP A 63 2.39 5.95 -3.87
CA ASP A 63 1.97 5.42 -2.58
C ASP A 63 0.63 4.73 -2.78
N VAL A 64 0.62 3.37 -2.80
CA VAL A 64 -0.54 2.57 -3.19
C VAL A 64 -1.29 2.07 -1.96
N GLY A 65 -2.56 2.47 -1.84
CA GLY A 65 -3.34 2.39 -0.61
C GLY A 65 -2.96 3.51 0.35
N CYS A 66 -2.85 4.73 -0.18
CA CYS A 66 -2.30 5.88 0.55
C CYS A 66 -3.18 6.36 1.73
N GLY A 67 -4.44 5.91 1.79
CA GLY A 67 -5.38 6.35 2.83
C GLY A 67 -5.48 7.88 2.91
N PRO A 68 -5.31 8.47 4.13
CA PRO A 68 -5.38 9.92 4.33
C PRO A 68 -4.13 10.69 3.85
N GLY A 69 -3.14 10.01 3.23
CA GLY A 69 -2.01 10.64 2.55
C GLY A 69 -0.78 10.95 3.42
N HIS A 70 -0.71 10.49 4.67
CA HIS A 70 0.40 10.78 5.58
C HIS A 70 1.74 10.17 5.11
N VAL A 71 1.74 8.97 4.51
CA VAL A 71 2.93 8.36 3.90
C VAL A 71 3.30 9.11 2.63
N THR A 72 2.34 9.45 1.77
CA THR A 72 2.55 10.28 0.58
C THR A 72 3.23 11.61 0.94
N ALA A 73 2.74 12.29 2.00
CA ALA A 73 3.33 13.55 2.48
C ALA A 73 4.77 13.35 2.96
N HIS A 74 5.02 12.31 3.73
CA HIS A 74 6.36 12.00 4.20
C HIS A 74 7.35 11.72 3.05
N LEU A 75 6.92 10.97 2.03
CA LEU A 75 7.75 10.72 0.84
C LEU A 75 8.04 12.01 0.05
N ALA A 76 7.06 12.91 -0.02
CA ALA A 76 7.27 14.24 -0.64
C ALA A 76 8.26 15.08 0.16
N GLU A 77 8.22 15.06 1.51
CA GLU A 77 9.21 15.72 2.37
C GLU A 77 10.63 15.16 2.18
N LEU A 78 10.75 13.87 1.83
CA LEU A 78 12.03 13.25 1.44
C LEU A 78 12.49 13.62 0.03
N GLY A 79 11.75 14.49 -0.68
CA GLY A 79 12.13 15.03 -1.99
C GLY A 79 11.71 14.18 -3.18
N LEU A 80 10.78 13.24 -3.02
CA LEU A 80 10.23 12.47 -4.13
C LEU A 80 9.06 13.22 -4.80
N GLU A 81 8.93 13.05 -6.11
CA GLU A 81 7.68 13.34 -6.81
C GLU A 81 6.74 12.13 -6.60
N VAL A 82 5.68 12.34 -5.81
CA VAL A 82 4.83 11.22 -5.37
C VAL A 82 3.36 11.45 -5.72
N VAL A 83 2.67 10.38 -6.12
CA VAL A 83 1.21 10.32 -6.26
C VAL A 83 0.65 9.31 -5.26
N GLY A 84 -0.30 9.76 -4.42
CA GLY A 84 -1.08 8.86 -3.57
C GLY A 84 -2.23 8.24 -4.35
N VAL A 85 -2.39 6.93 -4.25
CA VAL A 85 -3.47 6.19 -4.92
C VAL A 85 -4.23 5.38 -3.87
N ASP A 86 -5.55 5.52 -3.82
CA ASP A 86 -6.41 4.73 -2.94
C ASP A 86 -7.71 4.36 -3.64
N ALA A 87 -8.26 3.20 -3.29
CA ALA A 87 -9.54 2.74 -3.83
C ALA A 87 -10.74 3.52 -3.27
N SER A 88 -10.61 4.11 -2.08
CA SER A 88 -11.67 4.86 -1.40
C SER A 88 -11.67 6.33 -1.82
N PRO A 89 -12.71 6.81 -2.54
CA PRO A 89 -12.90 8.24 -2.77
C PRO A 89 -12.96 9.07 -1.49
N GLY A 90 -13.46 8.51 -0.39
CA GLY A 90 -13.50 9.14 0.93
C GLY A 90 -12.08 9.40 1.46
N MET A 91 -11.20 8.42 1.38
CA MET A 91 -9.78 8.59 1.75
C MET A 91 -9.09 9.62 0.87
N ILE A 92 -9.27 9.58 -0.44
CA ILE A 92 -8.72 10.57 -1.36
C ILE A 92 -9.22 11.98 -1.05
N ALA A 93 -10.51 12.14 -0.75
CA ALA A 93 -11.05 13.45 -0.36
C ALA A 93 -10.41 13.98 0.94
N VAL A 94 -10.15 13.10 1.92
CA VAL A 94 -9.41 13.46 3.13
C VAL A 94 -7.98 13.83 2.82
N ALA A 95 -7.27 13.01 2.04
CA ALA A 95 -5.87 13.25 1.65
C ALA A 95 -5.70 14.61 0.95
N CYS A 96 -6.57 14.93 -0.01
CA CYS A 96 -6.55 16.23 -0.70
C CYS A 96 -6.78 17.42 0.25
N ARG A 97 -7.64 17.24 1.27
CA ARG A 97 -7.88 18.31 2.27
C ARG A 97 -6.70 18.49 3.22
N SER A 98 -6.07 17.39 3.63
CA SER A 98 -4.95 17.39 4.58
C SER A 98 -3.64 17.84 3.94
N HIS A 99 -3.45 17.53 2.65
CA HIS A 99 -2.21 17.78 1.91
C HIS A 99 -2.49 18.45 0.54
N PRO A 100 -2.99 19.70 0.53
CA PRO A 100 -3.52 20.34 -0.69
C PRO A 100 -2.46 20.61 -1.79
N GLY A 101 -1.18 20.44 -1.48
CA GLY A 101 -0.09 20.57 -2.46
C GLY A 101 0.34 19.28 -3.13
N LEU A 102 -0.25 18.14 -2.74
CA LEU A 102 0.12 16.82 -3.26
C LEU A 102 -0.95 16.29 -4.22
N ARG A 103 -0.53 15.34 -5.05
CA ARG A 103 -1.41 14.68 -6.01
C ARG A 103 -1.97 13.39 -5.43
N PHE A 104 -3.30 13.22 -5.50
CA PHE A 104 -4.01 12.03 -5.07
C PHE A 104 -5.01 11.61 -6.14
N GLU A 105 -5.11 10.30 -6.38
CA GLU A 105 -6.00 9.73 -7.39
C GLU A 105 -6.76 8.51 -6.85
N VAL A 106 -7.99 8.35 -7.28
CA VAL A 106 -8.74 7.11 -7.03
C VAL A 106 -8.23 6.04 -7.97
N GLY A 107 -7.82 4.90 -7.41
CA GLY A 107 -7.31 3.77 -8.17
C GLY A 107 -7.19 2.52 -7.31
N THR A 108 -7.03 1.37 -7.93
CA THR A 108 -6.93 0.08 -7.25
C THR A 108 -5.65 -0.63 -7.63
N PHE A 109 -5.27 -1.64 -6.86
CA PHE A 109 -4.18 -2.54 -7.23
C PHE A 109 -4.40 -3.31 -8.55
N ALA A 110 -5.64 -3.39 -9.04
CA ALA A 110 -5.93 -4.03 -10.32
C ALA A 110 -5.75 -3.08 -11.52
N ALA A 111 -5.75 -1.77 -11.29
CA ALA A 111 -5.61 -0.75 -12.33
C ALA A 111 -5.07 0.54 -11.69
N LEU A 112 -3.75 0.69 -11.68
CA LEU A 112 -3.08 1.90 -11.21
C LEU A 112 -3.12 2.99 -12.29
N PRO A 113 -3.32 4.27 -11.92
CA PRO A 113 -3.39 5.38 -12.87
C PRO A 113 -1.98 5.80 -13.35
N ALA A 114 -1.26 4.85 -13.95
CA ALA A 114 0.09 5.05 -14.49
C ALA A 114 0.29 4.19 -15.74
N ASN A 115 1.09 4.68 -16.68
CA ASN A 115 1.47 3.93 -17.88
C ASN A 115 2.52 2.86 -17.57
N ASP A 116 2.78 1.96 -18.54
CA ASP A 116 3.80 0.93 -18.42
C ASP A 116 5.19 1.55 -18.19
N GLY A 117 5.86 1.15 -17.12
CA GLY A 117 7.20 1.61 -16.76
C GLY A 117 7.31 3.12 -16.48
N GLU A 118 6.21 3.79 -16.14
CA GLU A 118 6.21 5.22 -15.83
C GLU A 118 6.86 5.51 -14.48
N LEU A 119 6.60 4.67 -13.47
CA LEU A 119 7.03 4.90 -12.10
C LEU A 119 8.48 4.42 -11.88
N SER A 120 9.24 5.18 -11.10
CA SER A 120 10.57 4.78 -10.61
C SER A 120 10.49 3.87 -9.39
N GLY A 121 9.36 3.83 -8.74
CA GLY A 121 9.08 2.94 -7.62
C GLY A 121 7.68 3.11 -7.09
N ALA A 122 7.33 2.23 -6.15
CA ALA A 122 6.11 2.34 -5.38
C ALA A 122 6.34 1.90 -3.93
N VAL A 123 5.53 2.44 -3.03
CA VAL A 123 5.35 1.90 -1.69
C VAL A 123 3.92 1.39 -1.54
N ALA A 124 3.73 0.31 -0.78
CA ALA A 124 2.42 -0.26 -0.47
C ALA A 124 2.36 -0.67 1.01
N PRO A 125 2.28 0.32 1.93
CA PRO A 125 2.26 0.07 3.35
C PRO A 125 0.87 -0.38 3.81
N TYR A 126 0.80 -1.58 4.38
CA TYR A 126 -0.41 -2.14 5.02
C TYR A 126 -1.68 -2.13 4.14
N SER A 127 -1.54 -2.08 2.82
CA SER A 127 -2.65 -2.03 1.86
C SER A 127 -2.91 -3.39 1.19
N ILE A 128 -1.88 -4.18 0.90
CA ILE A 128 -2.03 -5.51 0.30
C ILE A 128 -2.69 -6.54 1.23
N ILE A 129 -2.81 -6.23 2.52
CA ILE A 129 -3.45 -7.08 3.54
C ILE A 129 -4.95 -7.25 3.36
N HIS A 130 -5.59 -6.44 2.52
CA HIS A 130 -7.01 -6.55 2.18
C HIS A 130 -7.27 -7.42 0.94
N LEU A 131 -6.21 -7.92 0.31
CA LEU A 131 -6.30 -8.74 -0.89
C LEU A 131 -6.16 -10.22 -0.53
N ASP A 132 -7.00 -11.06 -1.10
CA ASP A 132 -6.78 -12.49 -1.14
C ASP A 132 -5.53 -12.82 -2.00
N ARG A 133 -5.18 -14.08 -2.10
CA ARG A 133 -3.96 -14.47 -2.81
C ARG A 133 -4.00 -14.12 -4.30
N ASP A 134 -5.14 -14.30 -4.94
CA ASP A 134 -5.26 -14.00 -6.38
C ASP A 134 -5.24 -12.50 -6.61
N GLY A 135 -5.88 -11.71 -5.73
CA GLY A 135 -5.78 -10.26 -5.71
C GLY A 135 -4.35 -9.75 -5.51
N ARG A 136 -3.56 -10.38 -4.60
CA ARG A 136 -2.14 -10.01 -4.42
C ARG A 136 -1.30 -10.32 -5.65
N ARG A 137 -1.55 -11.42 -6.34
CA ARG A 137 -0.86 -11.75 -7.61
C ARG A 137 -1.21 -10.78 -8.72
N ALA A 138 -2.48 -10.40 -8.82
CA ALA A 138 -2.90 -9.37 -9.78
C ALA A 138 -2.24 -8.02 -9.45
N ALA A 139 -2.19 -7.64 -8.16
CA ALA A 139 -1.49 -6.45 -7.69
C ALA A 139 0.02 -6.50 -8.00
N ALA A 140 0.68 -7.64 -7.80
CA ALA A 140 2.08 -7.83 -8.14
C ALA A 140 2.34 -7.65 -9.65
N ALA A 141 1.47 -8.19 -10.49
CA ALA A 141 1.56 -8.04 -11.94
C ALA A 141 1.38 -6.57 -12.37
N GLU A 142 0.42 -5.85 -11.77
CA GLU A 142 0.16 -4.44 -12.06
C GLU A 142 1.33 -3.55 -11.59
N LEU A 143 1.86 -3.78 -10.39
CA LEU A 143 3.09 -3.12 -9.93
C LEU A 143 4.26 -3.39 -10.89
N GLY A 144 4.38 -4.64 -11.40
CA GLY A 144 5.36 -5.00 -12.42
C GLY A 144 5.14 -4.27 -13.74
N ARG A 145 3.91 -3.94 -14.12
CA ARG A 145 3.58 -3.15 -15.30
C ARG A 145 4.00 -1.69 -15.16
N VAL A 146 3.62 -1.04 -14.04
CA VAL A 146 3.82 0.41 -13.88
C VAL A 146 5.22 0.80 -13.43
N ILE A 147 5.92 -0.07 -12.67
CA ILE A 147 7.30 0.20 -12.22
C ILE A 147 8.27 -0.15 -13.35
N ARG A 148 9.09 0.81 -13.73
CA ARG A 148 10.13 0.63 -14.77
C ARG A 148 11.18 -0.41 -14.36
N PRO A 149 11.88 -1.01 -15.35
CA PRO A 149 13.03 -1.86 -15.06
C PRO A 149 14.03 -1.18 -14.13
N ARG A 150 14.52 -1.93 -13.14
CA ARG A 150 15.41 -1.48 -12.05
C ARG A 150 14.76 -0.52 -11.04
N GLY A 151 13.48 -0.18 -11.17
CA GLY A 151 12.73 0.58 -10.17
C GLY A 151 12.56 -0.18 -8.85
N TRP A 152 12.08 0.50 -7.83
CA TRP A 152 12.02 -0.01 -6.46
C TRP A 152 10.59 -0.22 -5.97
N LEU A 153 10.39 -1.24 -5.17
CA LEU A 153 9.14 -1.51 -4.49
C LEU A 153 9.40 -1.76 -3.00
N LEU A 154 8.67 -1.07 -2.14
CA LEU A 154 8.66 -1.32 -0.70
C LEU A 154 7.24 -1.69 -0.28
N VAL A 155 7.03 -2.91 0.23
CA VAL A 155 5.76 -3.35 0.77
C VAL A 155 5.87 -3.61 2.26
N ALA A 156 4.82 -3.29 3.02
CA ALA A 156 4.72 -3.57 4.44
C ALA A 156 3.38 -4.23 4.78
N PHE A 157 3.40 -5.20 5.69
CA PHE A 157 2.20 -5.95 6.06
C PHE A 157 2.30 -6.60 7.44
N HIS A 158 1.14 -6.99 7.98
CA HIS A 158 1.01 -7.77 9.21
C HIS A 158 1.33 -9.25 8.95
N VAL A 159 2.12 -9.86 9.83
CA VAL A 159 2.53 -11.27 9.74
C VAL A 159 1.73 -12.15 10.69
N SER A 160 1.57 -11.72 11.95
CA SER A 160 0.82 -12.44 12.99
C SER A 160 0.56 -11.51 14.18
N ASP A 161 -0.43 -11.86 14.98
CA ASP A 161 -0.64 -11.33 16.33
C ASP A 161 -0.93 -12.47 17.32
N ALA A 162 -1.36 -12.14 18.55
CA ALA A 162 -1.62 -13.14 19.58
C ALA A 162 -2.78 -14.08 19.25
N GLU A 163 -3.74 -13.63 18.42
CA GLU A 163 -4.96 -14.38 18.08
C GLU A 163 -4.92 -14.92 16.65
N HIS A 164 -4.09 -14.31 15.78
CA HIS A 164 -4.06 -14.60 14.36
C HIS A 164 -2.67 -15.03 13.91
N PRO A 165 -2.43 -16.34 13.78
CA PRO A 165 -1.22 -16.88 13.16
C PRO A 165 -1.05 -16.47 11.69
N VAL A 166 0.17 -16.63 11.18
CA VAL A 166 0.48 -16.48 9.75
C VAL A 166 -0.49 -17.29 8.87
N GLY A 167 -0.98 -16.70 7.81
CA GLY A 167 -1.90 -17.33 6.85
C GLY A 167 -3.38 -17.26 7.26
N THR A 168 -3.71 -16.65 8.39
CA THR A 168 -5.10 -16.44 8.82
C THR A 168 -5.66 -15.11 8.35
N VAL A 169 -6.97 -14.97 8.47
CA VAL A 169 -7.72 -13.76 8.12
C VAL A 169 -8.56 -13.32 9.32
N ARG A 170 -8.46 -12.05 9.68
CA ARG A 170 -9.36 -11.40 10.64
C ARG A 170 -10.42 -10.63 9.87
N HIS A 171 -11.68 -10.97 10.06
CA HIS A 171 -12.80 -10.19 9.55
C HIS A 171 -13.25 -9.14 10.56
N LEU A 172 -13.42 -7.90 10.12
CA LEU A 172 -13.96 -6.80 10.91
C LEU A 172 -15.31 -6.38 10.33
N ALA A 173 -16.40 -6.52 11.13
CA ALA A 173 -17.76 -6.18 10.72
C ALA A 173 -18.23 -4.82 11.25
N GLU A 174 -17.51 -4.26 12.24
CA GLU A 174 -17.81 -2.94 12.81
C GLU A 174 -16.50 -2.21 13.11
N TRP A 175 -16.42 -0.92 12.77
CA TRP A 175 -15.31 -0.04 13.15
C TRP A 175 -15.83 1.33 13.57
N TRP A 176 -15.60 1.66 14.84
CA TRP A 176 -16.01 2.94 15.44
C TRP A 176 -17.49 3.27 15.31
N GLY A 177 -18.36 2.27 15.38
CA GLY A 177 -19.82 2.42 15.25
C GLY A 177 -20.32 2.47 13.81
N HIS A 178 -19.45 2.24 12.83
CA HIS A 178 -19.82 2.06 11.43
C HIS A 178 -19.83 0.57 11.09
N GLU A 179 -20.85 0.11 10.37
CA GLU A 179 -20.83 -1.20 9.74
C GLU A 179 -19.79 -1.21 8.62
N VAL A 180 -18.88 -2.18 8.67
CA VAL A 180 -17.79 -2.37 7.71
C VAL A 180 -17.69 -3.84 7.32
N SER A 181 -17.00 -4.12 6.23
CA SER A 181 -16.65 -5.50 5.83
C SER A 181 -15.20 -5.48 5.35
N LEU A 182 -14.28 -5.70 6.29
CA LEU A 182 -12.84 -5.64 6.06
C LEU A 182 -12.19 -6.95 6.46
N ASP A 183 -11.49 -7.55 5.52
CA ASP A 183 -10.60 -8.67 5.77
C ASP A 183 -9.16 -8.18 5.93
N PHE A 184 -8.52 -8.62 7.01
CA PHE A 184 -7.11 -8.37 7.30
C PHE A 184 -6.37 -9.70 7.25
N HIS A 185 -5.59 -9.90 6.20
CA HIS A 185 -4.78 -11.09 6.02
C HIS A 185 -3.44 -10.95 6.76
N PHE A 186 -3.10 -11.94 7.57
CA PHE A 186 -1.78 -12.09 8.20
C PHE A 186 -0.88 -12.89 7.27
N LEU A 187 0.02 -12.19 6.57
CA LEU A 187 0.70 -12.71 5.40
C LEU A 187 2.02 -13.40 5.74
N ASP A 188 2.32 -14.49 5.02
CA ASP A 188 3.66 -15.10 5.04
C ASP A 188 4.60 -14.28 4.16
N PRO A 189 5.67 -13.71 4.72
CA PRO A 189 6.64 -12.94 3.95
C PRO A 189 7.30 -13.73 2.82
N THR A 190 7.43 -15.04 2.98
CA THR A 190 8.00 -15.91 1.94
C THR A 190 7.06 -16.07 0.76
N GLU A 191 5.76 -16.24 1.03
CA GLU A 191 4.75 -16.30 -0.03
C GLU A 191 4.61 -14.96 -0.77
N VAL A 192 4.59 -13.83 -0.03
CA VAL A 192 4.53 -12.49 -0.65
C VAL A 192 5.75 -12.26 -1.54
N ALA A 193 6.96 -12.58 -1.06
CA ALA A 193 8.17 -12.47 -1.86
C ALA A 193 8.13 -13.35 -3.11
N ALA A 194 7.59 -14.57 -3.02
CA ALA A 194 7.45 -15.48 -4.16
C ALA A 194 6.44 -14.97 -5.19
N ASP A 195 5.28 -14.43 -4.77
CA ASP A 195 4.28 -13.85 -5.67
C ASP A 195 4.84 -12.60 -6.38
N LEU A 196 5.64 -11.76 -5.69
CA LEU A 196 6.33 -10.61 -6.30
C LEU A 196 7.47 -11.05 -7.24
N ALA A 197 8.20 -12.11 -6.89
CA ALA A 197 9.25 -12.67 -7.79
C ALA A 197 8.64 -13.19 -9.10
N ALA A 198 7.47 -13.82 -9.04
CA ALA A 198 6.74 -14.26 -10.23
C ALA A 198 6.31 -13.08 -11.15
N ALA A 199 6.16 -11.89 -10.58
CA ALA A 199 5.88 -10.64 -11.31
C ALA A 199 7.15 -9.89 -11.76
N GLY A 200 8.35 -10.48 -11.60
CA GLY A 200 9.62 -9.93 -12.04
C GLY A 200 10.24 -8.94 -11.07
N PHE A 201 10.14 -9.21 -9.77
CA PHE A 201 10.85 -8.47 -8.73
C PHE A 201 11.86 -9.37 -8.02
N THR A 202 13.05 -8.86 -7.79
CA THR A 202 14.06 -9.52 -6.95
C THR A 202 14.04 -8.93 -5.54
N LEU A 203 13.90 -9.78 -4.52
CA LEU A 203 14.01 -9.37 -3.12
C LEU A 203 15.44 -8.94 -2.79
N VAL A 204 15.59 -7.71 -2.30
CA VAL A 204 16.88 -7.13 -1.90
C VAL A 204 17.06 -7.17 -0.39
N SER A 205 15.99 -6.84 0.36
CA SER A 205 16.04 -6.83 1.83
C SER A 205 14.68 -7.17 2.42
N ARG A 206 14.71 -7.85 3.56
CA ARG A 206 13.55 -8.10 4.41
C ARG A 206 13.86 -7.61 5.82
N THR A 207 12.93 -6.88 6.40
CA THR A 207 12.97 -6.44 7.81
C THR A 207 11.73 -6.94 8.51
N ASP A 208 11.92 -7.77 9.54
CA ASP A 208 10.83 -8.21 10.41
C ASP A 208 10.97 -7.51 11.76
N ARG A 209 9.86 -7.08 12.34
CA ARG A 209 9.86 -6.47 13.67
C ARG A 209 8.64 -6.79 14.51
N GLU A 210 8.81 -6.74 15.80
CA GLU A 210 7.72 -6.73 16.77
C GLU A 210 7.05 -5.35 16.80
N PRO A 211 5.78 -5.26 17.24
CA PRO A 211 5.07 -4.00 17.37
C PRO A 211 5.69 -3.09 18.43
N TRP A 212 5.57 -1.77 18.25
CA TRP A 212 5.86 -0.80 19.30
C TRP A 212 4.72 -0.79 20.32
N PRO A 213 4.98 -1.18 21.58
CA PRO A 213 3.93 -1.25 22.60
C PRO A 213 3.22 0.09 22.83
N GLY A 214 1.89 0.08 22.76
CA GLY A 214 1.06 1.27 23.01
C GLY A 214 1.03 2.30 21.88
N VAL A 215 1.76 2.07 20.78
CA VAL A 215 1.83 2.97 19.63
C VAL A 215 0.96 2.47 18.46
N GLU A 216 0.93 1.16 18.27
CA GLU A 216 0.31 0.57 17.10
C GLU A 216 -0.38 -0.77 17.43
N HIS A 217 -1.15 -1.31 16.47
CA HIS A 217 -1.76 -2.65 16.62
C HIS A 217 -0.67 -3.69 16.96
N PRO A 218 -0.89 -4.55 17.97
CA PRO A 218 0.12 -5.47 18.50
C PRO A 218 0.34 -6.69 17.60
N SER A 219 0.79 -6.47 16.37
CA SER A 219 1.12 -7.52 15.39
C SER A 219 2.56 -7.43 14.95
N ARG A 220 3.19 -8.57 14.70
CA ARG A 220 4.47 -8.64 13.97
C ARG A 220 4.28 -8.10 12.56
N ARG A 221 5.30 -7.44 12.07
CA ARG A 221 5.32 -6.82 10.73
C ARG A 221 6.50 -7.29 9.93
N SER A 222 6.31 -7.33 8.61
CA SER A 222 7.38 -7.54 7.65
C SER A 222 7.37 -6.42 6.61
N TYR A 223 8.58 -6.00 6.23
CA TYR A 223 8.85 -5.05 5.18
C TYR A 223 9.74 -5.74 4.15
N LEU A 224 9.32 -5.72 2.89
CA LEU A 224 10.11 -6.24 1.79
C LEU A 224 10.52 -5.08 0.89
N LEU A 225 11.82 -4.91 0.70
CA LEU A 225 12.39 -4.05 -0.32
C LEU A 225 12.76 -4.90 -1.51
N LEU A 226 12.18 -4.59 -2.66
CA LEU A 226 12.39 -5.34 -3.89
C LEU A 226 12.84 -4.40 -5.02
N ARG A 227 13.51 -4.97 -5.99
CA ARG A 227 13.93 -4.28 -7.21
C ARG A 227 13.27 -4.94 -8.41
N ARG A 228 12.70 -4.12 -9.30
CA ARG A 228 12.20 -4.59 -10.59
C ARG A 228 13.36 -5.12 -11.43
N ASP A 229 13.20 -6.31 -11.99
CA ASP A 229 14.23 -6.94 -12.82
C ASP A 229 14.50 -6.09 -14.06
N PRO A 230 15.72 -6.14 -14.63
CA PRO A 230 15.99 -5.53 -15.91
C PRO A 230 15.14 -6.18 -17.02
N ALA A 231 14.77 -5.38 -18.03
CA ALA A 231 14.04 -5.86 -19.21
C ALA A 231 14.87 -6.84 -20.02
#